data_2e0b59640b1268994c17416bf5fa8ff6
#
_entry.id   2e0b59640b1268994c17416bf5fa8ff6
#
_cell.length_a   1.000
_cell.length_b   1.000
_cell.length_c   1.000
_cell.angle_alpha   90.00
_cell.angle_beta   90.00
_cell.angle_gamma   90.00
#
_symmetry.space_group_name_H-M   'P 1'
#
loop_
_entity.id
_entity.type
_entity.pdbx_description
1 polymer ?
#
loop_
_entity_poly.entity_id
_entity_poly.type
_entity_poly.pdbx_seq_one_letter_code
_entity_poly.pdbx_strand_id
1 'polypeptide(L)'
;MQSKLAQPRANDRSPRCGNDASLCCGILIVFLILLHRAPAQASSPLNRIHTIHVVSMGDGSGAQALRQRIVDRLNKSGQLHVVQSPSNADVALRGTSSMWATGTISLNPRTKSASQTIYDGYLSVELVSNEGQVLWSYLVTPSHFRAASITDDLADQIVSRLMVAIRGGAASSISAAATPGPHVALHAAGSTLAAPLYQKWIQSSGMSVTYDAIGSETGIQQLAEGKVDFAASDMPLTPQNIPAHLQVIQIPTVLGGVVPIYNLPSLARTLRLTPQVLAGIYSGAIRKWNDPRILDVNRGARLPDTEIAVVHRSDGSGTTYVWTSFLSLASPEWKSSVGSGARVAWPVGAEAAGNDGLAALVQKTPNAIGYVELIYAIQHQLNYAAVRNPSGEFIKADLPSIIAAASNASARNNPKENQDSQLSILNASNRDAYPIGTFTWLLVPMHGLTPEKKSALADLLNWVLTAGQKDCASLGYGPLPHEVVNIEIQAVNSWKSKN
;
A
#
# COMPACT_ATOMS: atom_id res chain seq x y z
N MET A 1 -13.43 46.38 -51.28
CA MET A 1 -14.87 46.57 -50.99
C MET A 1 -14.99 46.28 -49.49
N GLN A 2 -14.82 47.27 -48.63
CA GLN A 2 -15.71 48.32 -48.10
C GLN A 2 -17.06 47.75 -47.69
N SER A 3 -17.36 47.74 -46.39
CA SER A 3 -18.07 48.77 -45.59
C SER A 3 -18.21 48.26 -44.15
N LYS A 4 -17.75 48.86 -43.11
CA LYS A 4 -18.08 50.10 -42.37
C LYS A 4 -19.45 50.11 -41.68
N LEU A 5 -19.39 50.45 -40.37
CA LEU A 5 -20.30 51.22 -39.50
C LEU A 5 -21.32 50.38 -38.68
N ALA A 6 -21.65 50.65 -37.43
CA ALA A 6 -21.47 51.83 -36.55
C ALA A 6 -21.74 51.45 -35.08
N GLN A 7 -21.11 52.19 -34.17
CA GLN A 7 -21.57 52.36 -32.76
C GLN A 7 -22.65 53.47 -32.72
N PRO A 8 -23.44 53.56 -31.65
CA PRO A 8 -23.49 54.87 -30.95
C PRO A 8 -23.48 54.82 -29.42
N ARG A 9 -23.02 55.95 -28.95
CA ARG A 9 -22.68 56.57 -27.70
C ARG A 9 -23.78 56.67 -26.62
N ALA A 10 -23.26 56.72 -25.40
CA ALA A 10 -23.59 57.39 -24.16
C ALA A 10 -24.83 58.27 -24.03
N ASN A 11 -25.47 58.24 -22.87
CA ASN A 11 -25.96 59.45 -22.20
C ASN A 11 -25.92 59.35 -20.68
N ASP A 12 -25.31 60.38 -20.13
CA ASP A 12 -25.05 60.80 -18.79
C ASP A 12 -26.30 61.48 -18.20
N ARG A 13 -26.59 61.31 -16.92
CA ARG A 13 -27.27 62.30 -16.06
C ARG A 13 -27.29 61.85 -14.59
N SER A 14 -26.46 62.51 -13.79
CA SER A 14 -26.70 62.71 -12.37
C SER A 14 -27.68 63.89 -12.14
N PRO A 15 -28.36 63.97 -11.02
CA PRO A 15 -28.28 65.19 -10.23
C PRO A 15 -28.09 65.00 -8.72
N ARG A 16 -27.65 66.12 -8.18
CA ARG A 16 -27.15 66.45 -6.86
C ARG A 16 -28.22 66.63 -5.79
N CYS A 17 -27.73 66.45 -4.54
CA CYS A 17 -27.94 67.27 -3.31
C CYS A 17 -29.30 67.44 -2.67
N GLY A 18 -29.30 67.29 -1.37
CA GLY A 18 -30.22 67.81 -0.38
C GLY A 18 -29.82 67.43 1.04
N ASN A 19 -29.12 68.32 1.73
CA ASN A 19 -28.94 68.33 3.19
C ASN A 19 -30.30 68.49 3.86
N ASP A 20 -30.56 67.85 5.00
CA ASP A 20 -30.93 68.57 6.21
C ASP A 20 -30.85 67.69 7.48
N ALA A 21 -30.76 68.39 8.57
CA ALA A 21 -30.19 68.07 9.86
C ALA A 21 -31.18 67.44 10.87
N SER A 22 -30.58 66.85 11.89
CA SER A 22 -31.04 66.75 13.29
C SER A 22 -32.24 65.85 13.63
N LEU A 23 -32.01 64.78 14.38
CA LEU A 23 -32.59 64.64 15.71
C LEU A 23 -31.88 63.55 16.53
N CYS A 24 -31.45 63.92 17.70
CA CYS A 24 -30.96 63.04 18.78
C CYS A 24 -31.98 61.98 19.18
N CYS A 25 -31.57 60.74 19.27
CA CYS A 25 -32.17 59.83 20.27
C CYS A 25 -31.16 58.76 20.67
N GLY A 26 -30.83 58.74 21.93
CA GLY A 26 -29.87 57.84 22.55
C GLY A 26 -30.36 56.39 22.47
N ILE A 27 -29.51 55.53 22.06
CA ILE A 27 -29.70 54.05 22.19
C ILE A 27 -28.57 53.52 23.06
N LEU A 28 -29.01 53.07 24.22
CA LEU A 28 -28.26 52.32 25.24
C LEU A 28 -27.62 51.08 24.58
N ILE A 29 -26.28 51.08 24.47
CA ILE A 29 -25.56 49.88 24.03
C ILE A 29 -25.44 48.95 25.24
N VAL A 30 -26.31 47.95 25.30
CA VAL A 30 -26.17 46.81 26.17
C VAL A 30 -25.06 45.93 25.61
N PHE A 31 -23.89 45.92 26.23
CA PHE A 31 -22.83 44.95 25.96
C PHE A 31 -23.31 43.55 26.38
N LEU A 32 -23.84 42.77 25.44
CA LEU A 32 -24.06 41.37 25.63
C LEU A 32 -22.68 40.68 25.48
N ILE A 33 -22.06 40.39 26.62
CA ILE A 33 -20.89 39.48 26.66
C ILE A 33 -21.38 38.09 26.26
N LEU A 34 -21.24 37.78 24.97
CA LEU A 34 -21.31 36.40 24.46
C LEU A 34 -20.10 35.65 25.03
N LEU A 35 -20.29 34.94 26.13
CA LEU A 35 -19.41 33.89 26.59
C LEU A 35 -19.33 32.88 25.45
N HIS A 36 -18.28 32.96 24.61
CA HIS A 36 -17.89 31.86 23.73
C HIS A 36 -17.53 30.68 24.64
N ARG A 37 -18.47 29.77 24.83
CA ARG A 37 -18.13 28.43 25.30
C ARG A 37 -17.17 27.85 24.27
N ALA A 38 -15.92 27.63 24.68
CA ALA A 38 -15.00 26.78 23.93
C ALA A 38 -15.75 25.49 23.57
N PRO A 39 -15.63 25.00 22.31
CA PRO A 39 -16.22 23.72 21.98
C PRO A 39 -15.64 22.69 22.94
N ALA A 40 -16.51 22.00 23.66
CA ALA A 40 -16.11 20.86 24.47
C ALA A 40 -15.29 19.94 23.54
N GLN A 41 -14.06 19.61 23.94
CA GLN A 41 -13.27 18.59 23.26
C GLN A 41 -14.17 17.38 23.07
N ALA A 42 -14.45 17.05 21.81
CA ALA A 42 -15.19 15.85 21.47
C ALA A 42 -14.38 14.69 22.05
N SER A 43 -14.92 14.03 23.07
CA SER A 43 -14.35 12.82 23.64
C SER A 43 -14.14 11.83 22.51
N SER A 44 -12.95 11.24 22.40
CA SER A 44 -12.63 10.21 21.42
C SER A 44 -13.79 9.19 21.41
N PRO A 45 -14.31 8.78 20.23
CA PRO A 45 -15.40 7.80 20.14
C PRO A 45 -15.07 6.50 20.87
N LEU A 46 -13.79 6.20 21.10
CA LEU A 46 -13.31 5.03 21.83
C LEU A 46 -13.64 5.04 23.33
N ASN A 47 -13.83 6.20 23.95
CA ASN A 47 -14.14 6.29 25.39
C ASN A 47 -15.56 5.80 25.77
N ARG A 48 -16.40 5.55 24.76
CA ARG A 48 -17.79 5.08 24.95
C ARG A 48 -17.96 3.58 24.73
N ILE A 49 -16.88 2.87 24.43
CA ILE A 49 -16.91 1.43 24.17
C ILE A 49 -16.85 0.69 25.50
N HIS A 50 -17.86 -0.15 25.75
CA HIS A 50 -17.95 -1.00 26.93
C HIS A 50 -17.93 -2.49 26.59
N THR A 51 -18.44 -2.85 25.40
CA THR A 51 -18.54 -4.24 24.95
C THR A 51 -17.79 -4.46 23.64
N ILE A 52 -17.10 -5.59 23.56
CA ILE A 52 -16.28 -5.95 22.41
C ILE A 52 -16.51 -7.40 21.99
N HIS A 53 -16.70 -7.63 20.70
CA HIS A 53 -16.70 -8.96 20.10
C HIS A 53 -15.36 -9.20 19.43
N VAL A 54 -14.66 -10.29 19.80
CA VAL A 54 -13.38 -10.65 19.19
C VAL A 54 -13.63 -11.70 18.11
N VAL A 55 -13.43 -11.30 16.86
CA VAL A 55 -13.56 -12.15 15.65
C VAL A 55 -12.31 -13.03 15.47
N SER A 56 -12.24 -13.81 14.41
CA SER A 56 -11.04 -14.58 14.05
C SER A 56 -9.82 -13.66 13.84
N MET A 57 -8.65 -14.15 14.18
CA MET A 57 -7.36 -13.49 13.94
C MET A 57 -6.65 -14.06 12.69
N GLY A 58 -7.42 -14.48 11.68
CA GLY A 58 -6.95 -15.11 10.44
C GLY A 58 -7.30 -16.61 10.37
N ASP A 59 -6.84 -17.26 9.30
CA ASP A 59 -7.14 -18.67 8.99
C ASP A 59 -5.96 -19.63 9.34
N GLY A 60 -4.88 -19.09 9.90
CA GLY A 60 -3.68 -19.86 10.25
C GLY A 60 -3.87 -20.76 11.48
N SER A 61 -3.03 -21.80 11.61
CA SER A 61 -3.07 -22.78 12.71
C SER A 61 -2.90 -22.16 14.12
N GLY A 62 -2.38 -20.93 14.23
CA GLY A 62 -2.24 -20.20 15.49
C GLY A 62 -3.35 -19.17 15.78
N ALA A 63 -4.21 -18.89 14.80
CA ALA A 63 -5.18 -17.80 14.88
C ALA A 63 -6.20 -17.97 16.00
N GLN A 64 -6.67 -19.21 16.23
CA GLN A 64 -7.62 -19.50 17.31
C GLN A 64 -6.96 -19.37 18.69
N ALA A 65 -5.72 -19.83 18.85
CA ALA A 65 -4.99 -19.68 20.11
C ALA A 65 -4.72 -18.20 20.39
N LEU A 66 -4.35 -17.42 19.39
CA LEU A 66 -4.13 -15.97 19.51
C LEU A 66 -5.41 -15.23 19.88
N ARG A 67 -6.53 -15.56 19.22
CA ARG A 67 -7.85 -15.02 19.59
C ARG A 67 -8.19 -15.28 21.06
N GLN A 68 -8.01 -16.53 21.53
CA GLN A 68 -8.29 -16.88 22.92
C GLN A 68 -7.42 -16.08 23.90
N ARG A 69 -6.13 -15.91 23.59
CA ARG A 69 -5.22 -15.11 24.45
C ARG A 69 -5.60 -13.64 24.51
N ILE A 70 -6.06 -13.06 23.39
CA ILE A 70 -6.58 -11.69 23.36
C ILE A 70 -7.83 -11.58 24.25
N VAL A 71 -8.79 -12.51 24.13
CA VAL A 71 -10.00 -12.57 24.95
C VAL A 71 -9.65 -12.66 26.44
N ASP A 72 -8.72 -13.54 26.81
CA ASP A 72 -8.31 -13.72 28.21
C ASP A 72 -7.71 -12.43 28.81
N ARG A 73 -6.90 -11.71 28.01
CA ARG A 73 -6.27 -10.45 28.43
C ARG A 73 -7.27 -9.29 28.51
N LEU A 74 -8.21 -9.21 27.57
CA LEU A 74 -9.29 -8.23 27.61
C LEU A 74 -10.14 -8.41 28.86
N ASN A 75 -10.52 -9.65 29.17
CA ASN A 75 -11.28 -9.97 30.39
C ASN A 75 -10.49 -9.62 31.67
N LYS A 76 -9.18 -9.89 31.69
CA LYS A 76 -8.30 -9.51 32.81
C LYS A 76 -8.16 -8.00 32.98
N SER A 77 -8.30 -7.22 31.93
CA SER A 77 -8.19 -5.76 31.98
C SER A 77 -9.32 -5.10 32.78
N GLY A 78 -10.48 -5.75 32.90
CA GLY A 78 -11.67 -5.26 33.60
C GLY A 78 -12.31 -4.01 32.99
N GLN A 79 -11.86 -3.55 31.82
CA GLN A 79 -12.32 -2.31 31.18
C GLN A 79 -13.31 -2.54 30.06
N LEU A 80 -13.22 -3.69 29.40
CA LEU A 80 -14.10 -4.09 28.31
C LEU A 80 -14.75 -5.43 28.65
N HIS A 81 -16.02 -5.56 28.37
CA HIS A 81 -16.73 -6.82 28.45
C HIS A 81 -16.69 -7.54 27.10
N VAL A 82 -16.04 -8.70 27.06
CA VAL A 82 -16.02 -9.52 25.85
C VAL A 82 -17.33 -10.28 25.71
N VAL A 83 -18.03 -10.04 24.60
CA VAL A 83 -19.31 -10.70 24.28
C VAL A 83 -19.14 -11.72 23.16
N GLN A 84 -19.94 -12.81 23.25
CA GLN A 84 -19.87 -13.90 22.27
C GLN A 84 -20.59 -13.57 20.96
N SER A 85 -21.67 -12.78 21.02
CA SER A 85 -22.44 -12.41 19.83
C SER A 85 -22.05 -11.02 19.34
N PRO A 86 -21.78 -10.84 18.04
CA PRO A 86 -21.50 -9.53 17.46
C PRO A 86 -22.66 -8.54 17.62
N SER A 87 -23.92 -9.03 17.68
CA SER A 87 -25.11 -8.18 17.87
C SER A 87 -25.17 -7.49 19.24
N ASN A 88 -24.43 -7.98 20.23
CA ASN A 88 -24.41 -7.46 21.60
C ASN A 88 -23.13 -6.66 21.91
N ALA A 89 -22.32 -6.41 20.90
CA ALA A 89 -21.07 -5.67 21.02
C ALA A 89 -21.24 -4.23 20.53
N ASP A 90 -20.58 -3.29 21.19
CA ASP A 90 -20.43 -1.92 20.68
C ASP A 90 -19.51 -1.90 19.46
N VAL A 91 -18.50 -2.78 19.47
CA VAL A 91 -17.47 -2.89 18.44
C VAL A 91 -17.02 -4.33 18.24
N ALA A 92 -16.49 -4.62 17.04
CA ALA A 92 -15.82 -5.87 16.73
C ALA A 92 -14.29 -5.66 16.57
N LEU A 93 -13.50 -6.47 17.25
CA LEU A 93 -12.06 -6.58 17.01
C LEU A 93 -11.83 -7.73 16.04
N ARG A 94 -11.42 -7.42 14.83
CA ARG A 94 -11.03 -8.39 13.80
C ARG A 94 -9.54 -8.27 13.49
N GLY A 95 -8.92 -9.33 13.01
CA GLY A 95 -7.49 -9.28 12.70
C GLY A 95 -7.03 -10.36 11.75
N THR A 96 -5.80 -10.18 11.27
CA THR A 96 -5.07 -11.16 10.48
C THR A 96 -3.71 -11.36 11.11
N SER A 97 -3.36 -12.62 11.37
CA SER A 97 -2.07 -13.00 11.91
C SER A 97 -1.37 -13.99 11.00
N SER A 98 -0.06 -13.91 10.93
CA SER A 98 0.77 -14.91 10.28
C SER A 98 2.05 -15.09 11.08
N MET A 99 2.53 -16.33 11.19
CA MET A 99 3.78 -16.68 11.85
C MET A 99 4.52 -17.67 10.97
N TRP A 100 5.80 -17.48 10.78
CA TRP A 100 6.66 -18.34 9.96
C TRP A 100 8.03 -18.54 10.58
N ALA A 101 8.69 -19.65 10.24
CA ALA A 101 10.04 -19.92 10.66
C ALA A 101 11.02 -19.11 9.80
N THR A 102 11.91 -18.34 10.43
CA THR A 102 12.92 -17.52 9.74
C THR A 102 14.30 -18.19 9.75
N GLY A 103 14.51 -19.19 10.59
CA GLY A 103 15.79 -19.89 10.69
C GLY A 103 15.86 -20.81 11.89
N THR A 104 17.07 -21.29 12.17
CA THR A 104 17.37 -22.09 13.35
C THR A 104 18.60 -21.53 14.06
N ILE A 105 18.54 -21.40 15.39
CA ILE A 105 19.69 -21.10 16.23
C ILE A 105 20.19 -22.39 16.87
N SER A 106 21.49 -22.69 16.76
CA SER A 106 22.13 -23.74 17.54
C SER A 106 22.35 -23.24 18.95
N LEU A 107 21.72 -23.86 19.93
CA LEU A 107 21.87 -23.53 21.35
C LEU A 107 23.23 -23.98 21.90
N ASN A 108 23.94 -24.86 21.21
CA ASN A 108 25.29 -25.27 21.54
C ASN A 108 26.15 -25.40 20.28
N PRO A 109 27.03 -24.41 20.00
CA PRO A 109 27.88 -24.43 18.81
C PRO A 109 28.84 -25.60 18.73
N ARG A 110 29.10 -26.29 19.87
CA ARG A 110 30.04 -27.43 19.97
C ARG A 110 29.36 -28.80 19.75
N THR A 111 28.05 -28.88 19.95
CA THR A 111 27.29 -30.09 19.74
C THR A 111 26.07 -29.74 18.91
N LYS A 112 26.03 -30.06 17.65
CA LYS A 112 24.89 -29.77 16.71
C LYS A 112 23.55 -30.37 17.15
N SER A 113 23.40 -30.80 18.40
CA SER A 113 22.27 -31.61 18.90
C SER A 113 21.08 -30.83 19.47
N ALA A 114 21.15 -29.50 19.57
CA ALA A 114 19.98 -28.69 19.98
C ALA A 114 19.88 -27.47 19.10
N SER A 115 19.08 -27.57 18.04
CA SER A 115 18.67 -26.43 17.22
C SER A 115 17.28 -25.97 17.63
N GLN A 116 17.09 -24.68 17.83
CA GLN A 116 15.80 -24.06 18.08
C GLN A 116 15.38 -23.25 16.85
N THR A 117 14.20 -23.55 16.32
CA THR A 117 13.62 -22.76 15.23
C THR A 117 13.26 -21.38 15.72
N ILE A 118 13.70 -20.37 15.00
CA ILE A 118 13.33 -18.96 15.18
C ILE A 118 12.08 -18.72 14.34
N TYR A 119 11.13 -18.03 14.94
CA TYR A 119 9.90 -17.61 14.28
C TYR A 119 9.84 -16.09 14.20
N ASP A 120 9.24 -15.60 13.16
CA ASP A 120 8.79 -14.23 12.99
C ASP A 120 7.30 -14.23 12.69
N GLY A 121 6.68 -13.06 12.68
CA GLY A 121 5.26 -12.97 12.44
C GLY A 121 4.74 -11.54 12.52
N TYR A 122 3.44 -11.44 12.40
CA TYR A 122 2.71 -10.19 12.65
C TYR A 122 1.29 -10.49 13.14
N LEU A 123 0.69 -9.51 13.78
CA LEU A 123 -0.74 -9.43 14.04
C LEU A 123 -1.20 -8.01 13.68
N SER A 124 -2.03 -7.92 12.67
CA SER A 124 -2.77 -6.71 12.31
C SER A 124 -4.19 -6.82 12.83
N VAL A 125 -4.66 -5.82 13.55
CA VAL A 125 -6.03 -5.77 14.08
C VAL A 125 -6.71 -4.45 13.77
N GLU A 126 -8.02 -4.53 13.61
CA GLU A 126 -8.92 -3.39 13.45
C GLU A 126 -10.06 -3.48 14.44
N LEU A 127 -10.37 -2.35 15.06
CA LEU A 127 -11.58 -2.16 15.87
C LEU A 127 -12.62 -1.49 14.99
N VAL A 128 -13.73 -2.18 14.75
CA VAL A 128 -14.75 -1.76 13.79
C VAL A 128 -16.07 -1.52 14.51
N SER A 129 -16.74 -0.40 14.22
CA SER A 129 -18.09 -0.12 14.71
C SER A 129 -19.13 -1.03 14.06
N ASN A 130 -20.34 -1.07 14.62
CA ASN A 130 -21.47 -1.81 14.04
C ASN A 130 -21.89 -1.29 12.65
N GLU A 131 -21.50 -0.06 12.32
CA GLU A 131 -21.71 0.56 11.00
C GLU A 131 -20.60 0.23 10.00
N GLY A 132 -19.60 -0.58 10.40
CA GLY A 132 -18.46 -0.97 9.55
C GLY A 132 -17.32 0.04 9.50
N GLN A 133 -17.37 1.13 10.28
CA GLN A 133 -16.32 2.13 10.34
C GLN A 133 -15.15 1.62 11.19
N VAL A 134 -13.92 1.72 10.69
CA VAL A 134 -12.70 1.42 11.46
C VAL A 134 -12.44 2.56 12.44
N LEU A 135 -12.54 2.28 13.72
CA LEU A 135 -12.33 3.24 14.82
C LEU A 135 -10.88 3.27 15.29
N TRP A 136 -10.17 2.15 15.17
CA TRP A 136 -8.79 1.99 15.57
C TRP A 136 -8.18 0.80 14.82
N SER A 137 -6.91 0.89 14.48
CA SER A 137 -6.14 -0.21 13.89
C SER A 137 -4.74 -0.23 14.46
N TYR A 138 -4.15 -1.41 14.54
CA TYR A 138 -2.79 -1.57 15.02
C TYR A 138 -2.12 -2.81 14.44
N LEU A 139 -0.83 -2.68 14.12
CA LEU A 139 0.04 -3.78 13.72
C LEU A 139 1.12 -4.00 14.78
N VAL A 140 1.31 -5.23 15.19
CA VAL A 140 2.43 -5.64 16.04
C VAL A 140 3.25 -6.73 15.36
N THR A 141 4.54 -6.70 15.64
CA THR A 141 5.49 -7.77 15.32
C THR A 141 6.04 -8.35 16.62
N PRO A 142 6.45 -9.63 16.63
CA PRO A 142 6.94 -10.25 17.84
C PRO A 142 8.22 -9.59 18.35
N SER A 143 8.31 -9.37 19.65
CA SER A 143 9.55 -9.00 20.34
C SER A 143 10.37 -10.23 20.78
N HIS A 144 9.80 -11.44 20.69
CA HIS A 144 10.40 -12.70 21.07
C HIS A 144 10.33 -13.72 19.92
N PHE A 145 11.38 -14.52 19.77
CA PHE A 145 11.58 -15.40 18.59
C PHE A 145 11.13 -16.85 18.78
N ARG A 146 10.51 -17.21 19.92
CA ARG A 146 10.05 -18.59 20.19
C ARG A 146 8.57 -18.74 19.86
N ALA A 147 8.19 -19.78 19.13
CA ALA A 147 6.80 -20.02 18.74
C ALA A 147 5.79 -19.95 19.91
N ALA A 148 6.15 -20.54 21.07
CA ALA A 148 5.29 -20.55 22.25
C ALA A 148 5.10 -19.17 22.90
N SER A 149 6.03 -18.23 22.71
CA SER A 149 5.99 -16.89 23.29
C SER A 149 5.45 -15.83 22.34
N ILE A 150 5.46 -16.08 21.01
CA ILE A 150 5.01 -15.12 20.00
C ILE A 150 3.52 -14.78 20.17
N THR A 151 2.68 -15.78 20.34
CA THR A 151 1.23 -15.56 20.51
C THR A 151 0.91 -14.80 21.79
N ASP A 152 1.65 -15.03 22.86
CA ASP A 152 1.51 -14.27 24.10
C ASP A 152 1.95 -12.83 23.93
N ASP A 153 3.13 -12.63 23.33
CA ASP A 153 3.72 -11.31 23.09
C ASP A 153 2.82 -10.45 22.17
N LEU A 154 2.35 -11.01 21.06
CA LEU A 154 1.43 -10.31 20.15
C LEU A 154 0.13 -9.92 20.86
N ALA A 155 -0.46 -10.84 21.66
CA ALA A 155 -1.67 -10.56 22.39
C ALA A 155 -1.48 -9.48 23.48
N ASP A 156 -0.34 -9.51 24.19
CA ASP A 156 0.00 -8.51 25.22
C ASP A 156 0.16 -7.13 24.60
N GLN A 157 0.89 -7.04 23.47
CA GLN A 157 1.10 -5.78 22.77
C GLN A 157 -0.22 -5.18 22.27
N ILE A 158 -1.08 -5.97 21.60
CA ILE A 158 -2.36 -5.50 21.07
C ILE A 158 -3.27 -5.01 22.20
N VAL A 159 -3.47 -5.82 23.25
CA VAL A 159 -4.38 -5.45 24.32
C VAL A 159 -3.87 -4.22 25.08
N SER A 160 -2.57 -4.14 25.36
CA SER A 160 -1.97 -2.96 25.98
C SER A 160 -2.22 -1.68 25.16
N ARG A 161 -2.00 -1.73 23.83
CA ARG A 161 -2.21 -0.59 22.93
C ARG A 161 -3.69 -0.21 22.81
N LEU A 162 -4.58 -1.19 22.74
CA LEU A 162 -6.03 -0.96 22.69
C LEU A 162 -6.50 -0.29 24.00
N MET A 163 -6.03 -0.76 25.16
CA MET A 163 -6.38 -0.16 26.46
C MET A 163 -5.91 1.28 26.58
N VAL A 164 -4.71 1.60 26.07
CA VAL A 164 -4.21 2.98 26.04
C VAL A 164 -5.09 3.85 25.13
N ALA A 165 -5.50 3.36 23.97
CA ALA A 165 -6.35 4.09 23.04
C ALA A 165 -7.74 4.37 23.64
N ILE A 166 -8.34 3.39 24.33
CA ILE A 166 -9.67 3.53 24.97
C ILE A 166 -9.65 4.51 26.15
N ARG A 167 -8.59 4.52 26.95
CA ARG A 167 -8.45 5.46 28.08
C ARG A 167 -8.30 6.91 27.67
N GLY A 168 -8.23 7.21 26.37
CA GLY A 168 -7.92 8.56 25.90
C GLY A 168 -6.50 9.01 26.25
N GLY A 169 -5.69 8.08 26.77
CA GLY A 169 -4.26 8.25 26.83
C GLY A 169 -3.78 8.32 25.40
N ALA A 170 -3.15 9.41 25.01
CA ALA A 170 -2.44 9.51 23.77
C ALA A 170 -1.58 8.24 23.64
N ALA A 171 -2.00 7.29 22.80
CA ALA A 171 -1.02 6.43 22.14
C ALA A 171 0.05 7.41 21.75
N SER A 172 1.31 7.20 22.17
CA SER A 172 2.38 8.16 21.94
C SER A 172 2.16 8.80 20.60
N SER A 173 1.41 9.87 20.60
CA SER A 173 1.42 10.86 19.57
C SER A 173 2.85 11.34 19.62
N ILE A 174 3.66 10.82 18.70
CA ILE A 174 4.74 11.64 18.21
C ILE A 174 4.04 12.97 18.00
N SER A 175 4.33 13.89 18.89
CA SER A 175 3.89 15.25 19.03
C SER A 175 3.06 15.77 17.84
N ALA A 176 1.76 15.66 17.91
CA ALA A 176 0.86 16.59 17.25
C ALA A 176 0.71 17.79 18.18
N ALA A 177 1.77 18.54 18.34
CA ALA A 177 1.78 19.85 18.93
C ALA A 177 2.47 20.78 17.97
N ALA A 178 1.81 21.02 16.85
CA ALA A 178 1.89 22.30 16.17
C ALA A 178 0.44 22.69 15.92
N THR A 179 0.03 23.82 16.48
CA THR A 179 -1.11 24.61 16.03
C THR A 179 -1.16 24.53 14.51
N PRO A 180 -2.32 24.24 13.85
CA PRO A 180 -2.37 24.19 12.41
C PRO A 180 -1.99 25.56 11.86
N GLY A 181 -0.74 25.76 11.50
CA GLY A 181 -0.36 26.74 10.51
C GLY A 181 -1.01 26.35 9.18
N PRO A 182 -1.11 27.23 8.19
CA PRO A 182 -1.70 26.91 6.91
C PRO A 182 -1.05 25.62 6.39
N HIS A 183 -1.84 24.53 6.29
CA HIS A 183 -1.35 23.23 5.84
C HIS A 183 -0.82 23.41 4.43
N VAL A 184 0.47 23.24 4.24
CA VAL A 184 1.09 23.27 2.92
C VAL A 184 0.55 22.05 2.16
N ALA A 185 -0.26 22.33 1.14
CA ALA A 185 -0.82 21.30 0.30
C ALA A 185 0.27 20.71 -0.61
N LEU A 186 0.37 19.39 -0.62
CA LEU A 186 1.22 18.62 -1.54
C LEU A 186 0.35 17.91 -2.57
N HIS A 187 0.80 17.93 -3.80
CA HIS A 187 0.17 17.21 -4.89
C HIS A 187 1.14 16.14 -5.43
N ALA A 188 0.64 14.92 -5.59
CA ALA A 188 1.40 13.79 -6.09
C ALA A 188 0.61 12.98 -7.10
N ALA A 189 1.31 12.26 -7.97
CA ALA A 189 0.71 11.37 -8.94
C ALA A 189 1.58 10.15 -9.22
N GLY A 190 1.00 9.10 -9.79
CA GLY A 190 1.80 7.96 -10.27
C GLY A 190 1.17 6.60 -10.08
N SER A 191 1.93 5.68 -9.51
CA SER A 191 1.59 4.26 -9.41
C SER A 191 0.18 3.99 -8.93
N THR A 192 -0.53 3.14 -9.66
CA THR A 192 -1.81 2.57 -9.22
C THR A 192 -1.60 1.36 -8.29
N LEU A 193 -0.40 0.75 -8.26
CA LEU A 193 -0.11 -0.42 -7.43
C LEU A 193 -0.28 -0.08 -5.95
N ALA A 194 0.38 0.98 -5.45
CA ALA A 194 0.33 1.38 -4.05
C ALA A 194 -0.80 2.38 -3.71
N ALA A 195 -1.63 2.76 -4.67
CA ALA A 195 -2.66 3.80 -4.48
C ALA A 195 -3.61 3.55 -3.29
N PRO A 196 -4.14 2.33 -3.05
CA PRO A 196 -4.98 2.08 -1.87
C PRO A 196 -4.28 2.37 -0.55
N LEU A 197 -2.98 2.03 -0.45
CA LEU A 197 -2.19 2.31 0.75
C LEU A 197 -1.87 3.81 0.88
N TYR A 198 -1.54 4.49 -0.21
CA TYR A 198 -1.28 5.93 -0.18
C TYR A 198 -2.51 6.73 0.21
N GLN A 199 -3.69 6.36 -0.26
CA GLN A 199 -4.96 6.95 0.19
C GLN A 199 -5.17 6.72 1.70
N LYS A 200 -4.86 5.53 2.21
CA LYS A 200 -4.91 5.22 3.64
C LYS A 200 -3.92 6.08 4.43
N TRP A 201 -2.68 6.22 3.94
CA TRP A 201 -1.65 7.05 4.57
C TRP A 201 -2.03 8.54 4.60
N ILE A 202 -2.59 9.07 3.52
CA ILE A 202 -3.10 10.45 3.48
C ILE A 202 -4.14 10.67 4.57
N GLN A 203 -5.10 9.76 4.70
CA GLN A 203 -6.12 9.83 5.75
C GLN A 203 -5.52 9.69 7.16
N SER A 204 -4.61 8.74 7.35
CA SER A 204 -4.03 8.44 8.68
C SER A 204 -3.02 9.48 9.15
N SER A 205 -2.30 10.14 8.23
CA SER A 205 -1.31 11.16 8.56
C SER A 205 -1.93 12.50 8.97
N GLY A 206 -3.16 12.78 8.50
CA GLY A 206 -3.80 14.09 8.66
C GLY A 206 -3.12 15.23 7.88
N MET A 207 -2.16 14.91 6.99
CA MET A 207 -1.46 15.89 6.16
C MET A 207 -2.29 16.27 4.93
N SER A 208 -2.13 17.50 4.44
CA SER A 208 -2.82 17.97 3.23
C SER A 208 -2.09 17.45 1.98
N VAL A 209 -2.45 16.27 1.52
CA VAL A 209 -1.87 15.62 0.33
C VAL A 209 -3.00 15.18 -0.59
N THR A 210 -2.83 15.40 -1.91
CA THR A 210 -3.64 14.79 -2.94
C THR A 210 -2.80 13.83 -3.75
N TYR A 211 -3.38 12.69 -4.15
CA TYR A 211 -2.68 11.66 -4.92
C TYR A 211 -3.54 11.18 -6.08
N ASP A 212 -3.02 11.33 -7.32
CA ASP A 212 -3.66 10.90 -8.55
C ASP A 212 -3.05 9.58 -9.02
N ALA A 213 -3.82 8.51 -8.95
CA ALA A 213 -3.40 7.16 -9.37
C ALA A 213 -3.55 6.99 -10.89
N ILE A 214 -2.60 7.52 -11.66
CA ILE A 214 -2.64 7.64 -13.14
C ILE A 214 -1.59 6.80 -13.87
N GLY A 215 -0.86 5.95 -13.16
CA GLY A 215 0.23 5.12 -13.67
C GLY A 215 1.61 5.75 -13.48
N SER A 216 2.61 4.88 -13.30
CA SER A 216 3.98 5.30 -12.96
C SER A 216 4.61 6.22 -14.01
N GLU A 217 4.46 5.89 -15.29
CA GLU A 217 5.04 6.69 -16.38
C GLU A 217 4.46 8.10 -16.43
N THR A 218 3.14 8.25 -16.32
CA THR A 218 2.46 9.55 -16.32
C THR A 218 2.83 10.36 -15.08
N GLY A 219 2.97 9.70 -13.90
CA GLY A 219 3.45 10.36 -12.68
C GLY A 219 4.88 10.90 -12.83
N ILE A 220 5.79 10.12 -13.40
CA ILE A 220 7.16 10.55 -13.69
C ILE A 220 7.16 11.75 -14.64
N GLN A 221 6.34 11.71 -15.70
CA GLN A 221 6.22 12.81 -16.65
C GLN A 221 5.70 14.08 -15.96
N GLN A 222 4.63 13.99 -15.16
CA GLN A 222 4.09 15.14 -14.43
C GLN A 222 5.10 15.74 -13.43
N LEU A 223 5.92 14.89 -12.79
CA LEU A 223 6.99 15.37 -11.92
C LEU A 223 8.07 16.11 -12.73
N ALA A 224 8.47 15.57 -13.88
CA ALA A 224 9.45 16.22 -14.77
C ALA A 224 8.95 17.56 -15.32
N GLU A 225 7.64 17.70 -15.52
CA GLU A 225 6.98 18.94 -15.95
C GLU A 225 6.69 19.89 -14.79
N GLY A 226 7.00 19.55 -13.55
CA GLY A 226 6.72 20.36 -12.35
C GLY A 226 5.23 20.50 -12.02
N LYS A 227 4.37 19.60 -12.52
CA LYS A 227 2.92 19.61 -12.27
C LYS A 227 2.54 19.01 -10.94
N VAL A 228 3.41 18.19 -10.35
CA VAL A 228 3.27 17.57 -9.04
C VAL A 228 4.51 17.79 -8.20
N ASP A 229 4.37 17.73 -6.87
CA ASP A 229 5.45 17.97 -5.93
C ASP A 229 6.35 16.73 -5.74
N PHE A 230 5.76 15.54 -5.92
CA PHE A 230 6.48 14.25 -5.95
C PHE A 230 5.68 13.24 -6.75
N ALA A 231 6.31 12.14 -7.15
CA ALA A 231 5.62 11.09 -7.88
C ALA A 231 5.82 9.72 -7.22
N ALA A 232 5.02 8.74 -7.61
CA ALA A 232 5.18 7.36 -7.19
C ALA A 232 5.36 6.43 -8.40
N SER A 233 6.27 5.46 -8.27
CA SER A 233 6.60 4.53 -9.34
C SER A 233 6.96 3.14 -8.80
N ASP A 234 6.48 2.07 -9.48
CA ASP A 234 6.95 0.69 -9.25
C ASP A 234 8.07 0.33 -10.22
N MET A 235 8.35 1.23 -11.17
CA MET A 235 9.50 1.17 -12.04
C MET A 235 10.60 2.06 -11.45
N PRO A 236 11.75 1.49 -11.06
CA PRO A 236 12.88 2.28 -10.60
C PRO A 236 13.44 3.13 -11.75
N LEU A 237 13.80 4.37 -11.44
CA LEU A 237 14.46 5.24 -12.40
C LEU A 237 15.95 4.89 -12.49
N THR A 238 16.42 4.73 -13.72
CA THR A 238 17.80 4.47 -14.08
C THR A 238 18.31 5.58 -14.99
N PRO A 239 19.62 5.71 -15.21
CA PRO A 239 20.15 6.67 -16.19
C PRO A 239 19.55 6.52 -17.60
N GLN A 240 19.00 5.32 -17.93
CA GLN A 240 18.44 5.02 -19.24
C GLN A 240 16.96 5.43 -19.38
N ASN A 241 16.22 5.57 -18.27
CA ASN A 241 14.78 5.85 -18.30
C ASN A 241 14.37 7.12 -17.54
N ILE A 242 15.30 7.79 -16.84
CA ILE A 242 15.04 9.06 -16.21
C ILE A 242 15.01 10.20 -17.24
N PRO A 243 14.01 11.11 -17.21
CA PRO A 243 14.04 12.31 -18.03
C PRO A 243 15.31 13.13 -17.77
N ALA A 244 15.99 13.60 -18.83
CA ALA A 244 17.35 14.18 -18.77
C ALA A 244 17.51 15.37 -17.80
N HIS A 245 16.44 16.13 -17.55
CA HIS A 245 16.42 17.28 -16.64
C HIS A 245 15.91 16.96 -15.25
N LEU A 246 15.44 15.73 -15.00
CA LEU A 246 14.85 15.33 -13.74
C LEU A 246 15.93 14.76 -12.81
N GLN A 247 16.12 15.41 -11.67
CA GLN A 247 16.97 14.91 -10.58
C GLN A 247 16.12 14.58 -9.38
N VAL A 248 16.12 13.32 -8.96
CA VAL A 248 15.30 12.84 -7.83
C VAL A 248 16.14 11.95 -6.90
N ILE A 249 15.72 11.90 -5.64
CA ILE A 249 15.98 10.75 -4.79
C ILE A 249 14.81 9.78 -4.90
N GLN A 250 15.09 8.49 -4.84
CA GLN A 250 14.09 7.44 -4.92
C GLN A 250 13.99 6.77 -3.55
N ILE A 251 12.89 6.99 -2.87
CA ILE A 251 12.63 6.46 -1.52
C ILE A 251 11.69 5.28 -1.62
N PRO A 252 12.12 4.03 -1.38
CA PRO A 252 11.22 2.90 -1.29
C PRO A 252 10.26 3.10 -0.12
N THR A 253 9.00 2.78 -0.30
CA THR A 253 7.96 3.04 0.69
C THR A 253 7.24 1.79 1.15
N VAL A 254 7.11 0.79 0.27
CA VAL A 254 6.31 -0.40 0.53
C VAL A 254 6.71 -1.54 -0.39
N LEU A 255 6.47 -2.79 0.05
CA LEU A 255 6.58 -3.99 -0.75
C LEU A 255 5.20 -4.38 -1.29
N GLY A 256 5.14 -4.73 -2.58
CA GLY A 256 3.94 -5.26 -3.23
C GLY A 256 4.23 -6.56 -3.98
N GLY A 257 3.16 -7.27 -4.35
CA GLY A 257 3.23 -8.48 -5.15
C GLY A 257 2.32 -8.38 -6.37
N VAL A 258 2.88 -8.56 -7.57
CA VAL A 258 2.08 -8.63 -8.80
C VAL A 258 1.63 -10.07 -9.02
N VAL A 259 0.31 -10.30 -9.04
CA VAL A 259 -0.28 -11.64 -9.12
C VAL A 259 -0.98 -11.89 -10.44
N PRO A 260 -0.82 -13.10 -11.03
CA PRO A 260 -1.60 -13.51 -12.19
C PRO A 260 -3.03 -13.86 -11.74
N ILE A 261 -3.99 -12.97 -12.03
CA ILE A 261 -5.41 -13.19 -11.79
C ILE A 261 -6.05 -13.92 -12.95
N TYR A 262 -7.08 -14.73 -12.66
CA TYR A 262 -7.77 -15.47 -13.71
C TYR A 262 -9.26 -15.66 -13.41
N ASN A 263 -10.05 -15.86 -14.47
CA ASN A 263 -11.48 -16.12 -14.40
C ASN A 263 -11.79 -17.53 -14.97
N LEU A 264 -11.61 -18.54 -14.13
CA LEU A 264 -11.94 -19.96 -14.41
C LEU A 264 -12.91 -20.47 -13.34
N PRO A 265 -14.22 -20.21 -13.47
CA PRO A 265 -15.20 -20.52 -12.42
C PRO A 265 -15.30 -22.02 -12.08
N SER A 266 -15.00 -22.90 -13.04
CA SER A 266 -15.03 -24.36 -12.86
C SER A 266 -13.81 -24.94 -12.15
N LEU A 267 -12.76 -24.14 -11.92
CA LEU A 267 -11.53 -24.60 -11.29
C LEU A 267 -11.63 -24.52 -9.76
N ALA A 268 -11.79 -25.67 -9.11
CA ALA A 268 -11.96 -25.75 -7.65
C ALA A 268 -10.65 -25.62 -6.83
N ARG A 269 -9.50 -25.52 -7.49
CA ARG A 269 -8.18 -25.43 -6.83
C ARG A 269 -7.36 -24.25 -7.34
N THR A 270 -6.37 -23.83 -6.58
CA THR A 270 -5.42 -22.81 -7.01
C THR A 270 -4.65 -23.26 -8.25
N LEU A 271 -4.69 -22.44 -9.31
CA LEU A 271 -3.90 -22.67 -10.52
C LEU A 271 -2.41 -22.48 -10.22
N ARG A 272 -1.58 -23.35 -10.79
CA ARG A 272 -0.12 -23.26 -10.71
C ARG A 272 0.44 -22.87 -12.08
N LEU A 273 1.30 -21.87 -12.09
CA LEU A 273 1.92 -21.39 -13.33
C LEU A 273 3.43 -21.29 -13.16
N THR A 274 4.17 -21.76 -14.16
CA THR A 274 5.61 -21.52 -14.21
C THR A 274 5.90 -20.19 -14.91
N PRO A 275 7.07 -19.57 -14.67
CA PRO A 275 7.49 -18.37 -15.39
C PRO A 275 7.41 -18.54 -16.92
N GLN A 276 7.83 -19.71 -17.43
CA GLN A 276 7.83 -20.04 -18.85
C GLN A 276 6.40 -20.16 -19.42
N VAL A 277 5.48 -20.72 -18.66
CA VAL A 277 4.06 -20.79 -19.04
C VAL A 277 3.46 -19.38 -19.11
N LEU A 278 3.74 -18.52 -18.15
CA LEU A 278 3.29 -17.13 -18.18
C LEU A 278 3.84 -16.39 -19.41
N ALA A 279 5.12 -16.51 -19.70
CA ALA A 279 5.73 -15.92 -20.90
C ALA A 279 5.08 -16.50 -22.18
N GLY A 280 4.80 -17.81 -22.23
CA GLY A 280 4.14 -18.45 -23.36
C GLY A 280 2.70 -17.96 -23.58
N ILE A 281 1.94 -17.70 -22.51
CA ILE A 281 0.59 -17.16 -22.58
C ILE A 281 0.63 -15.73 -23.16
N TYR A 282 1.46 -14.85 -22.62
CA TYR A 282 1.53 -13.44 -23.01
C TYR A 282 2.19 -13.22 -24.37
N SER A 283 3.00 -14.16 -24.84
CA SER A 283 3.53 -14.18 -26.22
C SER A 283 2.56 -14.77 -27.25
N GLY A 284 1.46 -15.39 -26.81
CA GLY A 284 0.51 -16.11 -27.68
C GLY A 284 0.97 -17.49 -28.13
N ALA A 285 2.08 -18.01 -27.60
CA ALA A 285 2.57 -19.36 -27.86
C ALA A 285 1.74 -20.44 -27.10
N ILE A 286 1.07 -20.04 -26.00
CA ILE A 286 0.09 -20.83 -25.27
C ILE A 286 -1.25 -20.13 -25.39
N ARG A 287 -2.20 -20.77 -26.09
CA ARG A 287 -3.50 -20.14 -26.40
C ARG A 287 -4.67 -20.74 -25.66
N LYS A 288 -4.54 -21.98 -25.16
CA LYS A 288 -5.65 -22.70 -24.52
C LYS A 288 -5.30 -23.09 -23.09
N TRP A 289 -6.31 -23.13 -22.21
CA TRP A 289 -6.13 -23.51 -20.82
C TRP A 289 -5.71 -24.97 -20.64
N ASN A 290 -6.11 -25.88 -21.55
CA ASN A 290 -5.72 -27.28 -21.54
C ASN A 290 -4.38 -27.55 -22.26
N ASP A 291 -3.58 -26.52 -22.54
CA ASP A 291 -2.23 -26.75 -23.11
C ASP A 291 -1.41 -27.71 -22.23
N PRO A 292 -0.70 -28.68 -22.82
CA PRO A 292 0.09 -29.65 -22.05
C PRO A 292 1.05 -29.04 -21.05
N ARG A 293 1.64 -27.87 -21.35
CA ARG A 293 2.57 -27.15 -20.46
C ARG A 293 1.88 -26.61 -19.20
N ILE A 294 0.58 -26.28 -19.28
CA ILE A 294 -0.22 -25.88 -18.12
C ILE A 294 -0.66 -27.14 -17.35
N LEU A 295 -1.10 -28.19 -18.05
CA LEU A 295 -1.57 -29.41 -17.45
C LEU A 295 -0.47 -30.15 -16.65
N ASP A 296 0.78 -30.14 -17.12
CA ASP A 296 1.89 -30.79 -16.45
C ASP A 296 2.11 -30.34 -15.01
N VAL A 297 1.92 -29.05 -14.73
CA VAL A 297 2.06 -28.48 -13.38
C VAL A 297 0.73 -28.40 -12.61
N ASN A 298 -0.39 -28.80 -13.24
CA ASN A 298 -1.73 -28.81 -12.66
C ASN A 298 -2.37 -30.20 -12.73
N ARG A 299 -1.58 -31.24 -12.48
CA ARG A 299 -2.05 -32.66 -12.59
C ARG A 299 -3.34 -32.88 -11.80
N GLY A 300 -4.32 -33.50 -12.46
CA GLY A 300 -5.64 -33.77 -11.91
C GLY A 300 -6.58 -32.53 -11.85
N ALA A 301 -6.17 -31.39 -12.35
CA ALA A 301 -7.10 -30.26 -12.59
C ALA A 301 -7.85 -30.49 -13.92
N ARG A 302 -9.15 -30.18 -13.91
CA ARG A 302 -9.96 -30.16 -15.15
C ARG A 302 -9.89 -28.72 -15.72
N LEU A 303 -8.92 -28.51 -16.59
CA LEU A 303 -8.82 -27.22 -17.31
C LEU A 303 -9.63 -27.31 -18.62
N PRO A 304 -10.39 -26.26 -18.98
CA PRO A 304 -11.28 -26.28 -20.15
C PRO A 304 -10.46 -26.23 -21.45
N ASP A 305 -11.00 -26.84 -22.51
CA ASP A 305 -10.50 -26.68 -23.88
C ASP A 305 -11.04 -25.39 -24.48
N THR A 306 -10.63 -24.25 -23.89
CA THR A 306 -11.03 -22.91 -24.32
C THR A 306 -9.82 -22.03 -24.49
N GLU A 307 -9.94 -21.05 -25.36
CA GLU A 307 -8.88 -20.05 -25.53
C GLU A 307 -8.71 -19.19 -24.29
N ILE A 308 -7.49 -18.76 -24.05
CA ILE A 308 -7.11 -17.85 -22.98
C ILE A 308 -7.33 -16.42 -23.45
N ALA A 309 -8.24 -15.71 -22.81
CA ALA A 309 -8.42 -14.26 -23.03
C ALA A 309 -7.39 -13.49 -22.20
N VAL A 310 -6.30 -13.09 -22.83
CA VAL A 310 -5.24 -12.32 -22.18
C VAL A 310 -5.69 -10.87 -21.99
N VAL A 311 -5.43 -10.31 -20.81
CA VAL A 311 -5.69 -8.89 -20.49
C VAL A 311 -4.40 -8.24 -20.00
N HIS A 312 -4.10 -7.05 -20.51
CA HIS A 312 -2.92 -6.27 -20.16
C HIS A 312 -3.25 -4.78 -19.97
N ARG A 313 -2.29 -4.02 -19.48
CA ARG A 313 -2.44 -2.59 -19.23
C ARG A 313 -2.34 -1.76 -20.51
N SER A 314 -3.18 -0.73 -20.62
CA SER A 314 -3.17 0.26 -21.71
C SER A 314 -2.34 1.49 -21.35
N ASP A 315 -2.18 1.79 -20.07
CA ASP A 315 -1.42 2.94 -19.56
C ASP A 315 0.06 2.61 -19.33
N GLY A 316 0.88 3.63 -19.13
CA GLY A 316 2.30 3.49 -18.74
C GLY A 316 2.43 3.07 -17.28
N SER A 317 2.55 1.77 -17.05
CA SER A 317 2.33 1.10 -15.78
C SER A 317 3.59 0.55 -15.14
N GLY A 318 3.87 0.91 -13.89
CA GLY A 318 4.90 0.26 -13.09
C GLY A 318 4.62 -1.22 -12.86
N THR A 319 3.34 -1.61 -12.65
CA THR A 319 2.94 -3.02 -12.57
C THR A 319 3.27 -3.79 -13.85
N THR A 320 3.09 -3.17 -15.02
CA THR A 320 3.52 -3.73 -16.31
C THR A 320 5.05 -3.87 -16.38
N TYR A 321 5.79 -2.88 -15.90
CA TYR A 321 7.25 -2.99 -15.83
C TYR A 321 7.71 -4.19 -15.01
N VAL A 322 7.14 -4.38 -13.82
CA VAL A 322 7.45 -5.54 -12.94
C VAL A 322 7.10 -6.85 -13.64
N TRP A 323 5.91 -6.92 -14.23
CA TRP A 323 5.42 -8.10 -14.95
C TRP A 323 6.31 -8.46 -16.14
N THR A 324 6.57 -7.51 -17.03
CA THR A 324 7.39 -7.73 -18.24
C THR A 324 8.85 -7.99 -17.92
N SER A 325 9.37 -7.40 -16.84
CA SER A 325 10.70 -7.73 -16.31
C SER A 325 10.76 -9.19 -15.84
N PHE A 326 9.73 -9.68 -15.15
CA PHE A 326 9.64 -11.07 -14.74
C PHE A 326 9.56 -12.01 -15.96
N LEU A 327 8.74 -11.69 -16.97
CA LEU A 327 8.66 -12.48 -18.20
C LEU A 327 9.99 -12.49 -18.97
N SER A 328 10.73 -11.38 -18.96
CA SER A 328 12.06 -11.28 -19.58
C SER A 328 13.11 -12.14 -18.86
N LEU A 329 13.00 -12.32 -17.55
CA LEU A 329 13.83 -13.28 -16.80
C LEU A 329 13.44 -14.74 -17.09
N ALA A 330 12.19 -14.97 -17.42
CA ALA A 330 11.63 -16.30 -17.63
C ALA A 330 11.88 -16.87 -19.05
N SER A 331 11.95 -16.01 -20.07
CA SER A 331 12.03 -16.40 -21.48
C SER A 331 12.98 -15.49 -22.26
N PRO A 332 14.06 -16.05 -22.82
CA PRO A 332 14.94 -15.34 -23.76
C PRO A 332 14.20 -14.81 -25.00
N GLU A 333 13.20 -15.55 -25.50
CA GLU A 333 12.36 -15.18 -26.64
C GLU A 333 11.54 -13.94 -26.30
N TRP A 334 10.89 -13.92 -25.12
CA TRP A 334 10.18 -12.72 -24.64
C TRP A 334 11.14 -11.53 -24.52
N LYS A 335 12.30 -11.74 -23.90
CA LYS A 335 13.30 -10.70 -23.69
C LYS A 335 13.76 -10.07 -25.01
N SER A 336 13.93 -10.87 -26.05
CA SER A 336 14.41 -10.39 -27.37
C SER A 336 13.31 -9.77 -28.23
N SER A 337 12.06 -10.24 -28.11
CA SER A 337 10.95 -9.80 -28.99
C SER A 337 10.10 -8.68 -28.39
N VAL A 338 9.91 -8.66 -27.06
CA VAL A 338 9.05 -7.70 -26.35
C VAL A 338 9.86 -6.89 -25.34
N GLY A 339 10.69 -7.56 -24.54
CA GLY A 339 11.49 -6.95 -23.49
C GLY A 339 10.71 -6.58 -22.22
N SER A 340 11.21 -5.58 -21.50
CA SER A 340 10.62 -5.05 -20.26
C SER A 340 10.43 -3.54 -20.36
N GLY A 341 9.28 -3.05 -19.83
CA GLY A 341 8.96 -1.63 -19.85
C GLY A 341 7.63 -1.35 -19.16
N ALA A 342 7.41 -0.09 -18.80
CA ALA A 342 6.11 0.38 -18.34
C ALA A 342 5.06 0.31 -19.47
N ARG A 343 5.53 0.34 -20.70
CA ARG A 343 4.76 0.21 -21.93
C ARG A 343 5.55 -0.70 -22.89
N VAL A 344 4.89 -1.72 -23.42
CA VAL A 344 5.49 -2.67 -24.39
C VAL A 344 4.51 -2.92 -25.54
N ALA A 345 5.02 -3.41 -26.67
CA ALA A 345 4.20 -3.88 -27.78
C ALA A 345 3.67 -5.30 -27.44
N TRP A 346 2.46 -5.37 -26.89
CA TRP A 346 1.86 -6.64 -26.50
C TRP A 346 1.54 -7.50 -27.74
N PRO A 347 1.99 -8.76 -27.77
CA PRO A 347 1.70 -9.65 -28.90
C PRO A 347 0.22 -10.05 -28.99
N VAL A 348 -0.45 -10.17 -27.86
CA VAL A 348 -1.84 -10.62 -27.74
C VAL A 348 -2.52 -9.94 -26.54
N GLY A 349 -3.82 -9.86 -26.56
CA GLY A 349 -4.63 -9.46 -25.41
C GLY A 349 -5.52 -8.25 -25.63
N ALA A 350 -6.39 -8.01 -24.66
CA ALA A 350 -7.23 -6.82 -24.55
C ALA A 350 -6.65 -5.85 -23.53
N GLU A 351 -6.94 -4.57 -23.70
CA GLU A 351 -6.38 -3.49 -22.91
C GLU A 351 -7.31 -3.04 -21.79
N ALA A 352 -6.75 -2.67 -20.63
CA ALA A 352 -7.46 -2.03 -19.54
C ALA A 352 -6.58 -1.02 -18.81
N ALA A 353 -7.17 0.08 -18.34
CA ALA A 353 -6.45 1.12 -17.62
C ALA A 353 -6.42 0.84 -16.11
N GLY A 354 -5.25 1.01 -15.50
CA GLY A 354 -5.03 0.84 -14.06
C GLY A 354 -5.16 -0.61 -13.58
N ASN A 355 -4.81 -0.86 -12.32
CA ASN A 355 -5.00 -2.17 -11.70
C ASN A 355 -6.48 -2.51 -11.53
N ASP A 356 -7.29 -1.53 -11.14
CA ASP A 356 -8.73 -1.69 -10.93
C ASP A 356 -9.46 -2.06 -12.23
N GLY A 357 -9.23 -1.30 -13.31
CA GLY A 357 -9.82 -1.57 -14.61
C GLY A 357 -9.42 -2.93 -15.19
N LEU A 358 -8.16 -3.36 -14.99
CA LEU A 358 -7.68 -4.67 -15.42
C LEU A 358 -8.37 -5.78 -14.61
N ALA A 359 -8.47 -5.65 -13.28
CA ALA A 359 -9.19 -6.60 -12.43
C ALA A 359 -10.66 -6.73 -12.85
N ALA A 360 -11.34 -5.60 -13.05
CA ALA A 360 -12.75 -5.57 -13.49
C ALA A 360 -12.95 -6.23 -14.86
N LEU A 361 -12.02 -6.04 -15.80
CA LEU A 361 -12.11 -6.67 -17.12
C LEU A 361 -11.93 -8.18 -17.05
N VAL A 362 -10.95 -8.66 -16.27
CA VAL A 362 -10.75 -10.11 -16.04
C VAL A 362 -11.97 -10.73 -15.34
N GLN A 363 -12.54 -10.05 -14.35
CA GLN A 363 -13.74 -10.51 -13.64
C GLN A 363 -14.93 -10.73 -14.58
N LYS A 364 -15.12 -9.84 -15.56
CA LYS A 364 -16.24 -9.88 -16.52
C LYS A 364 -15.99 -10.83 -17.70
N THR A 365 -14.73 -11.20 -17.97
CA THR A 365 -14.36 -11.98 -19.16
C THR A 365 -14.11 -13.45 -18.77
N PRO A 366 -14.99 -14.38 -19.18
CA PRO A 366 -14.75 -15.80 -18.97
C PRO A 366 -13.43 -16.26 -19.60
N ASN A 367 -12.74 -17.18 -18.97
CA ASN A 367 -11.44 -17.71 -19.39
C ASN A 367 -10.32 -16.67 -19.51
N ALA A 368 -10.47 -15.50 -18.87
CA ALA A 368 -9.44 -14.48 -18.88
C ALA A 368 -8.29 -14.77 -17.91
N ILE A 369 -7.12 -14.21 -18.26
CA ILE A 369 -5.95 -14.04 -17.41
C ILE A 369 -5.46 -12.61 -17.50
N GLY A 370 -5.05 -12.04 -16.37
CA GLY A 370 -4.45 -10.71 -16.27
C GLY A 370 -3.41 -10.66 -15.15
N TYR A 371 -2.90 -9.49 -14.85
CA TYR A 371 -1.95 -9.27 -13.75
C TYR A 371 -2.28 -7.97 -13.03
N VAL A 372 -2.33 -8.03 -11.71
CA VAL A 372 -2.57 -6.85 -10.84
C VAL A 372 -1.73 -6.96 -9.58
N GLU A 373 -1.67 -5.89 -8.82
CA GLU A 373 -1.21 -5.97 -7.43
C GLU A 373 -2.20 -6.77 -6.59
N LEU A 374 -1.69 -7.50 -5.58
CA LEU A 374 -2.42 -8.48 -4.77
C LEU A 374 -3.73 -7.93 -4.17
N ILE A 375 -3.73 -6.68 -3.68
CA ILE A 375 -4.95 -6.11 -3.05
C ILE A 375 -6.12 -6.01 -4.02
N TYR A 376 -5.86 -5.75 -5.30
CA TYR A 376 -6.92 -5.68 -6.31
C TYR A 376 -7.53 -7.05 -6.59
N ALA A 377 -6.72 -8.12 -6.55
CA ALA A 377 -7.26 -9.48 -6.64
C ALA A 377 -8.18 -9.80 -5.45
N ILE A 378 -7.81 -9.35 -4.25
CA ILE A 378 -8.60 -9.52 -3.02
C ILE A 378 -9.88 -8.68 -3.06
N GLN A 379 -9.80 -7.40 -3.42
CA GLN A 379 -10.94 -6.49 -3.47
C GLN A 379 -11.99 -6.91 -4.50
N HIS A 380 -11.54 -7.38 -5.67
CA HIS A 380 -12.42 -7.90 -6.72
C HIS A 380 -12.81 -9.37 -6.53
N GLN A 381 -12.37 -10.03 -5.43
CA GLN A 381 -12.61 -11.44 -5.13
C GLN A 381 -12.20 -12.37 -6.28
N LEU A 382 -11.10 -12.04 -6.95
CA LEU A 382 -10.56 -12.80 -8.06
C LEU A 382 -9.63 -13.92 -7.58
N ASN A 383 -9.70 -15.08 -8.24
CA ASN A 383 -8.71 -16.10 -8.08
C ASN A 383 -7.38 -15.64 -8.69
N TYR A 384 -6.28 -15.94 -8.01
CA TYR A 384 -4.93 -15.72 -8.53
C TYR A 384 -4.07 -16.96 -8.34
N ALA A 385 -3.12 -17.15 -9.26
CA ALA A 385 -2.34 -18.37 -9.35
C ALA A 385 -1.14 -18.36 -8.40
N ALA A 386 -0.70 -19.54 -8.00
CA ALA A 386 0.61 -19.78 -7.43
C ALA A 386 1.67 -19.80 -8.55
N VAL A 387 2.76 -19.07 -8.37
CA VAL A 387 3.85 -18.97 -9.35
C VAL A 387 5.08 -19.69 -8.84
N ARG A 388 5.74 -20.44 -9.72
CA ARG A 388 6.96 -21.17 -9.37
C ARG A 388 8.13 -20.22 -9.22
N ASN A 389 8.77 -20.22 -8.05
CA ASN A 389 9.95 -19.43 -7.76
C ASN A 389 11.26 -20.11 -8.19
N PRO A 390 12.43 -19.45 -8.09
CA PRO A 390 13.73 -20.03 -8.44
C PRO A 390 14.11 -21.27 -7.64
N SER A 391 13.58 -21.45 -6.43
CA SER A 391 13.79 -22.66 -5.61
C SER A 391 12.93 -23.84 -6.04
N GLY A 392 12.03 -23.68 -7.05
CA GLY A 392 11.15 -24.71 -7.58
C GLY A 392 9.80 -24.82 -6.89
N GLU A 393 9.55 -24.03 -5.85
CA GLU A 393 8.30 -24.06 -5.10
C GLU A 393 7.21 -23.19 -5.77
N PHE A 394 5.96 -23.64 -5.69
CA PHE A 394 4.81 -22.88 -6.16
C PHE A 394 4.27 -22.01 -5.02
N ILE A 395 4.56 -20.72 -5.06
CA ILE A 395 4.17 -19.77 -4.03
C ILE A 395 2.93 -18.99 -4.47
N LYS A 396 1.86 -19.09 -3.69
CA LYS A 396 0.71 -18.17 -3.80
C LYS A 396 1.05 -16.92 -3.02
N ALA A 397 0.92 -15.74 -3.66
CA ALA A 397 1.25 -14.49 -3.01
C ALA A 397 0.43 -14.28 -1.74
N ASP A 398 1.13 -13.97 -0.67
CA ASP A 398 0.62 -13.48 0.60
C ASP A 398 1.67 -12.57 1.24
N LEU A 399 1.31 -11.94 2.32
CA LEU A 399 2.22 -11.00 2.99
C LEU A 399 3.54 -11.65 3.44
N PRO A 400 3.55 -12.86 4.06
CA PRO A 400 4.80 -13.53 4.41
C PRO A 400 5.72 -13.78 3.23
N SER A 401 5.19 -14.25 2.11
CA SER A 401 5.99 -14.58 0.92
C SER A 401 6.54 -13.34 0.20
N ILE A 402 5.81 -12.21 0.25
CA ILE A 402 6.28 -10.91 -0.25
C ILE A 402 7.42 -10.39 0.65
N ILE A 403 7.28 -10.47 1.98
CA ILE A 403 8.33 -10.10 2.94
C ILE A 403 9.55 -11.00 2.77
N ALA A 404 9.34 -12.32 2.60
CA ALA A 404 10.43 -13.27 2.36
C ALA A 404 11.25 -12.92 1.10
N ALA A 405 10.62 -12.35 0.08
CA ALA A 405 11.33 -11.87 -1.11
C ALA A 405 12.28 -10.70 -0.78
N ALA A 406 11.96 -9.88 0.21
CA ALA A 406 12.74 -8.72 0.63
C ALA A 406 13.80 -9.03 1.69
N SER A 407 13.79 -10.21 2.33
CA SER A 407 14.68 -10.53 3.47
C SER A 407 16.19 -10.46 3.15
N ASN A 408 16.56 -10.54 1.87
CA ASN A 408 17.94 -10.40 1.40
C ASN A 408 18.17 -9.10 0.59
N ALA A 409 17.19 -8.18 0.54
CA ALA A 409 17.33 -6.97 -0.25
C ALA A 409 18.47 -6.07 0.27
N SER A 410 18.62 -5.96 1.58
CA SER A 410 19.68 -5.19 2.24
C SER A 410 21.09 -5.76 1.98
N ALA A 411 21.21 -7.10 1.88
CA ALA A 411 22.50 -7.77 1.71
C ALA A 411 23.08 -7.58 0.28
N ARG A 412 22.24 -7.24 -0.70
CA ARG A 412 22.66 -6.99 -2.09
C ARG A 412 23.13 -5.56 -2.34
N ASN A 413 22.89 -4.65 -1.40
CA ASN A 413 23.28 -3.25 -1.50
C ASN A 413 24.62 -3.00 -0.82
N ASN A 414 25.72 -3.59 -1.35
CA ASN A 414 27.04 -3.13 -0.98
C ASN A 414 27.34 -1.86 -1.81
N PRO A 415 27.36 -0.64 -1.20
CA PRO A 415 27.57 0.61 -1.93
C PRO A 415 28.91 0.68 -2.67
N LYS A 416 29.84 -0.27 -2.36
CA LYS A 416 31.17 -0.34 -2.98
C LYS A 416 31.23 -1.18 -4.26
N GLU A 417 30.22 -2.00 -4.54
CA GLU A 417 30.29 -2.94 -5.67
C GLU A 417 29.45 -2.53 -6.88
N ASN A 418 28.39 -1.70 -6.72
CA ASN A 418 27.61 -1.23 -7.87
C ASN A 418 26.88 0.07 -7.53
N GLN A 419 27.28 1.17 -8.14
CA GLN A 419 26.53 2.42 -8.17
C GLN A 419 25.18 2.31 -8.91
N ASP A 420 24.92 1.18 -9.59
CA ASP A 420 23.72 0.88 -10.38
C ASP A 420 22.80 -0.19 -9.79
N SER A 421 23.11 -0.78 -8.61
CA SER A 421 22.28 -1.85 -8.03
C SER A 421 21.11 -1.26 -7.25
N GLN A 422 20.02 -1.02 -7.96
CA GLN A 422 18.73 -0.70 -7.36
C GLN A 422 18.22 -1.89 -6.54
N LEU A 423 17.55 -1.58 -5.41
CA LEU A 423 16.83 -2.56 -4.62
C LEU A 423 15.84 -3.31 -5.51
N SER A 424 16.04 -4.61 -5.68
CA SER A 424 15.11 -5.46 -6.41
C SER A 424 14.84 -6.73 -5.61
N ILE A 425 13.57 -7.07 -5.49
CA ILE A 425 13.08 -8.32 -4.89
C ILE A 425 12.43 -9.23 -5.92
N LEU A 426 12.49 -8.85 -7.19
CA LEU A 426 11.99 -9.64 -8.30
C LEU A 426 12.79 -10.93 -8.43
N ASN A 427 12.09 -12.06 -8.52
CA ASN A 427 12.65 -13.39 -8.68
C ASN A 427 13.67 -13.76 -7.58
N ALA A 428 13.36 -13.38 -6.32
CA ALA A 428 14.18 -13.70 -5.16
C ALA A 428 14.36 -15.22 -4.98
N SER A 429 15.56 -15.64 -4.55
CA SER A 429 15.95 -17.05 -4.49
C SER A 429 15.54 -17.77 -3.19
N ASN A 430 14.96 -17.09 -2.22
CA ASN A 430 14.47 -17.71 -0.99
C ASN A 430 13.36 -18.74 -1.29
N ARG A 431 13.36 -19.85 -0.57
CA ARG A 431 12.41 -20.93 -0.79
C ARG A 431 10.94 -20.46 -0.68
N ASP A 432 10.65 -19.63 0.30
CA ASP A 432 9.29 -19.15 0.59
C ASP A 432 8.96 -17.81 -0.07
N ALA A 433 9.88 -17.27 -0.89
CA ALA A 433 9.72 -15.98 -1.53
C ALA A 433 8.73 -16.03 -2.71
N TYR A 434 7.79 -15.07 -2.74
CA TYR A 434 6.97 -14.84 -3.92
C TYR A 434 7.82 -14.22 -5.04
N PRO A 435 7.79 -14.79 -6.28
CA PRO A 435 8.78 -14.41 -7.29
C PRO A 435 8.51 -13.07 -7.98
N ILE A 436 7.27 -12.53 -7.91
CA ILE A 436 6.92 -11.28 -8.60
C ILE A 436 6.68 -10.18 -7.57
N GLY A 437 7.65 -10.04 -6.66
CA GLY A 437 7.69 -8.97 -5.67
C GLY A 437 8.33 -7.70 -6.21
N THR A 438 7.90 -6.56 -5.71
CA THR A 438 8.45 -5.24 -6.05
C THR A 438 8.42 -4.28 -4.87
N PHE A 439 9.25 -3.25 -4.95
CA PHE A 439 9.06 -2.02 -4.18
C PHE A 439 8.20 -1.04 -4.96
N THR A 440 7.52 -0.16 -4.26
CA THR A 440 7.07 1.12 -4.82
C THR A 440 7.90 2.24 -4.21
N TRP A 441 8.38 3.14 -5.04
CA TRP A 441 9.21 4.28 -4.66
C TRP A 441 8.42 5.58 -4.74
N LEU A 442 8.69 6.50 -3.79
CA LEU A 442 8.41 7.92 -3.99
C LEU A 442 9.62 8.59 -4.65
N LEU A 443 9.35 9.30 -5.71
CA LEU A 443 10.32 10.07 -6.49
C LEU A 443 10.27 11.51 -6.00
N VAL A 444 11.29 11.92 -5.29
CA VAL A 444 11.37 13.21 -4.59
C VAL A 444 12.34 14.11 -5.34
N PRO A 445 11.90 15.26 -5.86
CA PRO A 445 12.76 16.12 -6.65
C PRO A 445 13.86 16.76 -5.77
N MET A 446 15.07 16.84 -6.33
CA MET A 446 16.20 17.47 -5.65
C MET A 446 16.06 18.98 -5.59
N HIS A 447 15.34 19.58 -6.55
CA HIS A 447 15.16 21.02 -6.72
C HIS A 447 13.71 21.35 -7.09
N GLY A 448 13.33 22.61 -6.99
CA GLY A 448 12.03 23.13 -7.48
C GLY A 448 10.93 23.23 -6.43
N LEU A 449 11.08 22.61 -5.25
CA LEU A 449 10.14 22.79 -4.14
C LEU A 449 10.45 24.06 -3.34
N THR A 450 9.39 24.75 -2.89
CA THR A 450 9.57 25.82 -1.88
C THR A 450 10.04 25.22 -0.55
N PRO A 451 10.71 26.00 0.33
CA PRO A 451 11.16 25.51 1.64
C PRO A 451 10.03 24.88 2.46
N GLU A 452 8.82 25.43 2.40
CA GLU A 452 7.64 24.95 3.11
C GLU A 452 7.18 23.59 2.55
N LYS A 453 7.08 23.44 1.22
CA LYS A 453 6.75 22.17 0.57
C LYS A 453 7.81 21.10 0.82
N LYS A 454 9.08 21.50 0.80
CA LYS A 454 10.21 20.60 1.10
C LYS A 454 10.12 20.07 2.53
N SER A 455 9.82 20.96 3.52
CA SER A 455 9.62 20.55 4.91
C SER A 455 8.42 19.62 5.05
N ALA A 456 7.26 19.99 4.49
CA ALA A 456 6.05 19.17 4.54
C ALA A 456 6.25 17.78 3.91
N LEU A 457 6.96 17.70 2.78
CA LEU A 457 7.27 16.45 2.12
C LEU A 457 8.24 15.60 2.96
N ALA A 458 9.25 16.19 3.59
CA ALA A 458 10.15 15.49 4.49
C ALA A 458 9.40 14.91 5.70
N ASP A 459 8.46 15.65 6.25
CA ASP A 459 7.64 15.22 7.38
C ASP A 459 6.70 14.05 6.96
N LEU A 460 6.11 14.12 5.75
CA LEU A 460 5.34 13.03 5.15
C LEU A 460 6.20 11.77 4.96
N LEU A 461 7.39 11.90 4.37
CA LEU A 461 8.30 10.77 4.13
C LEU A 461 8.73 10.10 5.45
N ASN A 462 9.09 10.90 6.46
CA ASN A 462 9.43 10.35 7.78
C ASN A 462 8.23 9.64 8.42
N TRP A 463 7.02 10.19 8.27
CA TRP A 463 5.80 9.54 8.74
C TRP A 463 5.53 8.22 8.00
N VAL A 464 5.64 8.22 6.67
CA VAL A 464 5.49 7.02 5.81
C VAL A 464 6.49 5.92 6.22
N LEU A 465 7.76 6.28 6.41
CA LEU A 465 8.82 5.34 6.78
C LEU A 465 8.71 4.82 8.23
N THR A 466 7.91 5.45 9.08
CA THR A 466 7.75 5.08 10.48
C THR A 466 6.32 4.67 10.83
N ALA A 467 5.47 5.63 11.17
CA ALA A 467 4.09 5.37 11.60
C ALA A 467 3.24 4.76 10.48
N GLY A 468 3.45 5.17 9.23
CA GLY A 468 2.70 4.68 8.07
C GLY A 468 2.91 3.20 7.78
N GLN A 469 4.08 2.64 8.12
CA GLN A 469 4.36 1.21 7.90
C GLN A 469 3.37 0.27 8.59
N LYS A 470 2.70 0.74 9.64
CA LYS A 470 1.68 -0.04 10.37
C LYS A 470 0.43 -0.33 9.55
N ASP A 471 0.13 0.54 8.57
CA ASP A 471 -1.05 0.40 7.73
C ASP A 471 -0.86 -0.62 6.58
N CYS A 472 0.39 -1.01 6.27
CA CYS A 472 0.72 -1.86 5.12
C CYS A 472 -0.01 -3.19 5.16
N ALA A 473 0.14 -3.93 6.26
CA ALA A 473 -0.36 -5.31 6.37
C ALA A 473 -1.88 -5.43 6.25
N SER A 474 -2.63 -4.43 6.71
CA SER A 474 -4.11 -4.41 6.64
C SER A 474 -4.63 -4.39 5.20
N LEU A 475 -3.80 -3.95 4.26
CA LEU A 475 -4.09 -3.86 2.83
C LEU A 475 -3.26 -4.86 2.00
N GLY A 476 -2.63 -5.85 2.63
CA GLY A 476 -1.86 -6.88 1.93
C GLY A 476 -0.49 -6.45 1.42
N TYR A 477 -0.02 -5.27 1.79
CA TYR A 477 1.32 -4.79 1.45
C TYR A 477 2.36 -5.18 2.49
N GLY A 478 3.56 -5.50 2.05
CA GLY A 478 4.69 -5.76 2.95
C GLY A 478 5.30 -4.45 3.48
N PRO A 479 5.48 -4.29 4.80
CA PRO A 479 6.28 -3.20 5.32
C PRO A 479 7.74 -3.34 4.90
N LEU A 480 8.45 -2.23 4.86
CA LEU A 480 9.88 -2.22 4.55
C LEU A 480 10.69 -2.92 5.66
N PRO A 481 11.78 -3.63 5.33
CA PRO A 481 12.75 -4.10 6.31
C PRO A 481 13.33 -2.94 7.13
N HIS A 482 13.56 -3.14 8.43
CA HIS A 482 14.06 -2.10 9.33
C HIS A 482 15.38 -1.47 8.87
N GLU A 483 16.26 -2.26 8.27
CA GLU A 483 17.54 -1.75 7.74
C GLU A 483 17.31 -0.77 6.60
N VAL A 484 16.36 -1.06 5.70
CA VAL A 484 15.96 -0.15 4.62
C VAL A 484 15.38 1.13 5.19
N VAL A 485 14.44 1.02 6.15
CA VAL A 485 13.83 2.18 6.81
C VAL A 485 14.88 3.11 7.42
N ASN A 486 15.88 2.57 8.13
CA ASN A 486 16.92 3.37 8.77
C ASN A 486 17.79 4.11 7.76
N ILE A 487 18.13 3.47 6.63
CA ILE A 487 18.88 4.09 5.54
C ILE A 487 18.07 5.23 4.91
N GLU A 488 16.80 4.99 4.64
CA GLU A 488 15.95 5.96 3.97
C GLU A 488 15.60 7.17 4.84
N ILE A 489 15.44 7.00 6.16
CA ILE A 489 15.30 8.13 7.09
C ILE A 489 16.54 9.04 7.03
N GLN A 490 17.75 8.45 6.96
CA GLN A 490 18.97 9.24 6.81
C GLN A 490 19.02 9.98 5.46
N ALA A 491 18.59 9.31 4.38
CA ALA A 491 18.51 9.93 3.06
C ALA A 491 17.54 11.12 3.02
N VAL A 492 16.35 10.96 3.62
CA VAL A 492 15.35 12.03 3.74
C VAL A 492 15.89 13.21 4.55
N ASN A 493 16.52 12.95 5.69
CA ASN A 493 17.10 14.01 6.53
C ASN A 493 18.25 14.75 5.83
N SER A 494 19.10 14.02 5.10
CA SER A 494 20.16 14.59 4.28
C SER A 494 19.60 15.43 3.12
N TRP A 495 18.54 14.98 2.46
CA TRP A 495 17.86 15.74 1.42
C TRP A 495 17.21 17.01 1.98
N LYS A 496 16.53 16.91 3.15
CA LYS A 496 15.90 18.07 3.82
C LYS A 496 16.93 19.16 4.14
N SER A 497 18.14 18.79 4.56
CA SER A 497 19.19 19.72 4.98
C SER A 497 19.98 20.38 3.82
N LYS A 498 19.92 19.84 2.61
CA LYS A 498 20.56 20.45 1.43
C LYS A 498 19.71 21.62 0.92
N ASN A 499 20.30 22.80 0.83
CA ASN A 499 19.67 24.02 0.28
C ASN A 499 19.51 23.94 -1.24
#